data_e67199c1bb4f61bb4532fc06692ce823
#
_entry.id   e67199c1bb4f61bb4532fc06692ce823
#
_cell.length_a   1.000
_cell.length_b   1.000
_cell.length_c   1.000
_cell.angle_alpha   90.00
_cell.angle_beta   90.00
_cell.angle_gamma   90.00
#
_symmetry.space_group_name_H-M   'P 1'
#
loop_
_entity.id
_entity.type
_entity.pdbx_description
1 polymer ?
#
loop_
_entity_poly.entity_id
_entity_poly.type
_entity_poly.pdbx_seq_one_letter_code
_entity_poly.pdbx_strand_id
1 'polypeptide(L)'
;MEEKILSADELLKSQQDLAQGVPSFGNKLVEPRGIWQEAQDLEQRLKDLRSTLDEPRVSQRSQLSEAIWDMGKDLAKVTKPCNRHWGVMGHIVDNGLHLYPEEALFLLESNAIEVKLNDVAMSIQQSYEVMLAKDCSLDEYR
;
A
#
# COMPACT_ATOMS: atom_id res chain seq x y z
N MET A 1 -21.54 -14.57 -9.97
CA MET A 1 -21.05 -13.27 -10.50
C MET A 1 -19.87 -13.58 -11.41
N GLU A 2 -19.95 -13.16 -12.64
CA GLU A 2 -18.80 -13.28 -13.52
C GLU A 2 -17.76 -12.26 -13.08
N GLU A 3 -16.60 -12.71 -12.64
CA GLU A 3 -15.45 -11.85 -12.41
C GLU A 3 -15.00 -11.31 -13.77
N LYS A 4 -15.26 -10.04 -14.01
CA LYS A 4 -14.80 -9.36 -15.23
C LYS A 4 -13.27 -9.20 -15.14
N ILE A 5 -12.56 -9.97 -15.95
CA ILE A 5 -11.10 -9.81 -16.10
C ILE A 5 -10.87 -8.52 -16.89
N LEU A 6 -10.32 -7.51 -16.24
CA LEU A 6 -9.95 -6.23 -16.85
C LEU A 6 -8.59 -6.35 -17.52
N SER A 7 -8.42 -5.70 -18.66
CA SER A 7 -7.10 -5.56 -19.29
C SER A 7 -6.23 -4.57 -18.50
N ALA A 8 -4.91 -4.64 -18.68
CA ALA A 8 -3.97 -3.72 -18.03
C ALA A 8 -4.27 -2.24 -18.34
N ASP A 9 -4.68 -1.94 -19.57
CA ASP A 9 -5.05 -0.58 -19.99
C ASP A 9 -6.35 -0.09 -19.33
N GLU A 10 -7.33 -0.97 -19.16
CA GLU A 10 -8.57 -0.64 -18.45
C GLU A 10 -8.31 -0.39 -16.97
N LEU A 11 -7.42 -1.17 -16.33
CA LEU A 11 -7.01 -0.97 -14.95
C LEU A 11 -6.27 0.34 -14.75
N LEU A 12 -5.36 0.70 -15.63
CA LEU A 12 -4.63 1.98 -15.58
C LEU A 12 -5.57 3.16 -15.79
N LYS A 13 -6.55 3.03 -16.67
CA LYS A 13 -7.53 4.06 -16.96
C LYS A 13 -8.47 4.28 -15.76
N SER A 14 -8.92 3.20 -15.12
CA SER A 14 -9.75 3.27 -13.91
C SER A 14 -9.02 3.98 -12.77
N GLN A 15 -7.72 3.77 -12.60
CA GLN A 15 -6.91 4.49 -11.61
C GLN A 15 -6.77 5.99 -11.89
N GLN A 16 -6.66 6.37 -13.16
CA GLN A 16 -6.61 7.78 -13.54
C GLN A 16 -7.95 8.47 -13.26
N ASP A 17 -9.05 7.79 -13.52
CA ASP A 17 -10.39 8.28 -13.24
C ASP A 17 -10.64 8.43 -11.73
N LEU A 18 -10.15 7.50 -10.91
CA LEU A 18 -10.18 7.58 -9.45
C LEU A 18 -9.41 8.78 -8.89
N ALA A 19 -8.26 9.08 -9.46
CA ALA A 19 -7.45 10.24 -9.00
C ALA A 19 -8.20 11.58 -9.19
N GLN A 20 -9.16 11.63 -10.11
CA GLN A 20 -10.01 12.80 -10.31
C GLN A 20 -11.23 12.83 -9.37
N GLY A 21 -11.63 11.69 -8.85
CA GLY A 21 -12.81 11.51 -8.00
C GLY A 21 -12.52 11.39 -6.50
N VAL A 22 -11.28 11.66 -6.04
CA VAL A 22 -10.94 11.60 -4.61
C VAL A 22 -11.81 12.60 -3.84
N PRO A 23 -12.58 12.14 -2.84
CA PRO A 23 -13.42 13.03 -2.03
C PRO A 23 -12.59 14.12 -1.38
N SER A 24 -12.90 15.37 -1.64
CA SER A 24 -12.29 16.49 -0.95
C SER A 24 -12.77 16.54 0.50
N PHE A 25 -11.89 17.00 1.40
CA PHE A 25 -12.30 17.32 2.77
C PHE A 25 -13.33 18.45 2.74
N GLY A 26 -14.58 18.13 2.99
CA GLY A 26 -15.62 19.15 3.21
C GLY A 26 -15.50 19.80 4.58
N ASN A 27 -16.31 20.84 4.83
CA ASN A 27 -16.44 21.45 6.15
C ASN A 27 -16.85 20.37 7.17
N LYS A 28 -16.08 20.27 8.25
CA LYS A 28 -16.44 19.39 9.36
C LYS A 28 -17.65 19.99 10.08
N LEU A 29 -18.77 19.31 10.01
CA LEU A 29 -19.90 19.60 10.89
C LEU A 29 -19.54 19.16 12.30
N VAL A 30 -19.55 20.09 13.25
CA VAL A 30 -19.11 19.82 14.63
C VAL A 30 -20.15 19.02 15.39
N GLU A 31 -21.44 19.17 15.06
CA GLU A 31 -22.54 18.47 15.72
C GLU A 31 -23.53 17.91 14.69
N PRO A 32 -23.82 16.60 14.72
CA PRO A 32 -24.85 16.01 13.88
C PRO A 32 -26.22 16.48 14.34
N ARG A 33 -27.04 16.94 13.40
CA ARG A 33 -28.39 17.44 13.67
C ARG A 33 -29.46 16.34 13.63
N GLY A 34 -29.10 15.14 13.18
CA GLY A 34 -30.02 14.02 13.05
C GLY A 34 -31.10 14.20 11.98
N ILE A 35 -30.86 15.07 11.00
CA ILE A 35 -31.80 15.34 9.91
C ILE A 35 -31.71 14.22 8.87
N TRP A 36 -32.82 13.84 8.28
CA TRP A 36 -32.90 12.80 7.25
C TRP A 36 -31.93 13.06 6.07
N GLN A 37 -31.73 14.31 5.69
CA GLN A 37 -30.75 14.68 4.65
C GLN A 37 -29.31 14.32 5.03
N GLU A 38 -28.92 14.51 6.28
CA GLU A 38 -27.58 14.14 6.76
C GLU A 38 -27.37 12.62 6.68
N ALA A 39 -28.41 11.83 6.97
CA ALA A 39 -28.35 10.38 6.85
C ALA A 39 -28.16 9.92 5.40
N GLN A 40 -28.86 10.57 4.47
CA GLN A 40 -28.68 10.28 3.03
C GLN A 40 -27.30 10.69 2.51
N ASP A 41 -26.83 11.89 2.90
CA ASP A 41 -25.50 12.37 2.52
C ASP A 41 -24.40 11.45 3.07
N LEU A 42 -24.57 10.97 4.30
CA LEU A 42 -23.65 10.02 4.91
C LEU A 42 -23.64 8.69 4.17
N GLU A 43 -24.82 8.16 3.84
CA GLU A 43 -24.94 6.90 3.09
C GLU A 43 -24.28 7.03 1.71
N GLN A 44 -24.52 8.15 1.00
CA GLN A 44 -23.90 8.40 -0.28
C GLN A 44 -22.38 8.49 -0.18
N ARG A 45 -21.85 9.23 0.81
CA ARG A 45 -20.41 9.36 1.03
C ARG A 45 -19.75 8.04 1.40
N LEU A 46 -20.42 7.20 2.22
CA LEU A 46 -19.94 5.87 2.55
C LEU A 46 -19.92 4.95 1.33
N LYS A 47 -20.92 5.06 0.46
CA LYS A 47 -20.96 4.32 -0.81
C LYS A 47 -19.82 4.73 -1.73
N ASP A 48 -19.57 6.02 -1.88
CA ASP A 48 -18.49 6.57 -2.69
C ASP A 48 -17.12 6.13 -2.13
N LEU A 49 -16.95 6.18 -0.81
CA LEU A 49 -15.74 5.71 -0.15
C LEU A 49 -15.50 4.21 -0.37
N ARG A 50 -16.52 3.39 -0.21
CA ARG A 50 -16.42 1.94 -0.47
C ARG A 50 -16.07 1.66 -1.92
N SER A 51 -16.73 2.33 -2.86
CA SER A 51 -16.40 2.22 -4.29
C SER A 51 -14.95 2.56 -4.58
N THR A 52 -14.41 3.60 -3.94
CA THR A 52 -13.00 4.00 -4.08
C THR A 52 -12.04 2.99 -3.46
N LEU A 53 -12.40 2.40 -2.33
CA LEU A 53 -11.57 1.40 -1.65
C LEU A 53 -11.58 0.03 -2.33
N ASP A 54 -12.70 -0.33 -2.96
CA ASP A 54 -12.87 -1.61 -3.67
C ASP A 54 -12.21 -1.61 -5.05
N GLU A 55 -11.81 -0.44 -5.55
CA GLU A 55 -11.13 -0.33 -6.83
C GLU A 55 -9.74 -0.97 -6.80
N PRO A 56 -9.42 -1.88 -7.74
CA PRO A 56 -8.13 -2.55 -7.77
C PRO A 56 -7.00 -1.54 -8.06
N ARG A 57 -5.99 -1.53 -7.22
CA ARG A 57 -4.82 -0.68 -7.37
C ARG A 57 -3.76 -1.35 -8.22
N VAL A 58 -3.36 -0.70 -9.30
CA VAL A 58 -2.28 -1.16 -10.17
C VAL A 58 -1.14 -0.15 -10.12
N SER A 59 0.05 -0.62 -9.77
CA SER A 59 1.27 0.19 -9.78
C SER A 59 2.05 -0.06 -11.06
N GLN A 60 2.51 1.01 -11.69
CA GLN A 60 3.42 0.88 -12.83
C GLN A 60 4.78 0.37 -12.35
N ARG A 61 5.37 -0.58 -13.08
CA ARG A 61 6.66 -1.16 -12.72
C ARG A 61 7.78 -0.11 -12.63
N SER A 62 7.70 0.96 -13.41
CA SER A 62 8.64 2.08 -13.37
C SER A 62 8.60 2.88 -12.07
N GLN A 63 7.48 2.85 -11.36
CA GLN A 63 7.27 3.55 -10.08
C GLN A 63 7.50 2.66 -8.87
N LEU A 64 7.82 1.40 -9.10
CA LEU A 64 8.07 0.43 -8.04
C LEU A 64 9.47 0.63 -7.48
N SER A 65 9.58 0.77 -6.17
CA SER A 65 10.86 0.75 -5.48
C SER A 65 11.44 -0.66 -5.46
N GLU A 66 12.76 -0.78 -5.38
CA GLU A 66 13.44 -2.07 -5.32
C GLU A 66 14.31 -2.15 -4.07
N ALA A 67 14.28 -3.28 -3.42
CA ALA A 67 15.12 -3.58 -2.26
C ALA A 67 15.64 -5.03 -2.33
N ILE A 68 16.73 -5.28 -1.61
CA ILE A 68 17.33 -6.61 -1.44
C ILE A 68 17.27 -6.97 0.03
N TRP A 69 16.74 -8.14 0.34
CA TRP A 69 16.69 -8.66 1.71
C TRP A 69 18.05 -9.21 2.14
N ASP A 70 18.55 -8.73 3.28
CA ASP A 70 19.77 -9.22 3.93
C ASP A 70 19.40 -10.12 5.10
N MET A 71 19.58 -11.41 4.93
CA MET A 71 19.31 -12.43 5.97
C MET A 71 20.20 -12.27 7.21
N GLY A 72 21.38 -11.72 7.04
CA GLY A 72 22.34 -11.55 8.16
C GLY A 72 21.98 -10.39 9.07
N LYS A 73 21.36 -9.35 8.52
CA LYS A 73 21.00 -8.13 9.25
C LYS A 73 19.50 -8.05 9.56
N ASP A 74 18.70 -8.93 8.98
CA ASP A 74 17.22 -8.87 9.01
C ASP A 74 16.67 -7.50 8.59
N LEU A 75 17.26 -6.93 7.56
CA LEU A 75 16.92 -5.63 6.98
C LEU A 75 16.79 -5.72 5.47
N ALA A 76 15.95 -4.91 4.88
CA ALA A 76 15.87 -4.72 3.44
C ALA A 76 16.68 -3.49 3.02
N LYS A 77 17.71 -3.70 2.21
CA LYS A 77 18.49 -2.60 1.63
C LYS A 77 17.79 -2.09 0.37
N VAL A 78 17.40 -0.82 0.39
CA VAL A 78 16.76 -0.17 -0.76
C VAL A 78 17.82 0.15 -1.82
N THR A 79 17.64 -0.41 -3.02
CA THR A 79 18.54 -0.18 -4.16
C THR A 79 18.01 0.89 -5.10
N LYS A 80 16.70 0.99 -5.23
CA LYS A 80 16.01 1.98 -6.07
C LYS A 80 14.84 2.60 -5.30
N PRO A 81 15.03 3.76 -4.68
CA PRO A 81 13.93 4.46 -4.02
C PRO A 81 13.05 5.16 -5.07
N CYS A 82 11.75 4.93 -5.00
CA CYS A 82 10.73 5.63 -5.77
C CYS A 82 9.66 6.17 -4.82
N ASN A 83 8.93 7.20 -5.26
CA ASN A 83 7.89 7.86 -4.47
C ASN A 83 8.39 8.70 -3.29
N ARG A 84 7.48 9.22 -2.47
CA ARG A 84 7.77 10.24 -1.44
C ARG A 84 7.80 9.73 0.00
N HIS A 85 7.52 8.44 0.23
CA HIS A 85 7.43 7.90 1.58
C HIS A 85 8.78 7.79 2.33
N TRP A 86 9.89 7.95 1.63
CA TRP A 86 11.24 7.85 2.21
C TRP A 86 11.60 8.95 3.20
N GLY A 87 10.79 9.99 3.30
CA GLY A 87 10.93 11.01 4.36
C GLY A 87 10.43 10.56 5.73
N VAL A 88 9.61 9.52 5.79
CA VAL A 88 9.00 8.98 7.01
C VAL A 88 9.30 7.51 7.24
N MET A 89 9.73 6.78 6.23
CA MET A 89 10.07 5.37 6.28
C MET A 89 11.54 5.16 5.93
N GLY A 90 12.10 4.12 6.51
CA GLY A 90 13.49 3.76 6.29
C GLY A 90 14.47 4.53 7.18
N HIS A 91 15.65 3.99 7.31
CA HIS A 91 16.75 4.55 8.09
C HIS A 91 18.08 4.29 7.39
N ILE A 92 19.08 5.07 7.72
CA ILE A 92 20.41 4.96 7.10
C ILE A 92 21.30 4.10 7.97
N VAL A 93 21.80 3.00 7.41
CA VAL A 93 22.81 2.12 8.00
C VAL A 93 23.94 1.96 6.99
N ASP A 94 25.16 2.13 7.43
CA ASP A 94 26.38 2.00 6.59
C ASP A 94 26.30 2.75 5.27
N ASN A 95 25.83 4.00 5.30
CA ASN A 95 25.59 4.86 4.13
C ASN A 95 24.55 4.32 3.12
N GLY A 96 23.73 3.37 3.49
CA GLY A 96 22.64 2.83 2.68
C GLY A 96 21.28 3.00 3.33
N LEU A 97 20.24 3.20 2.53
CA LEU A 97 18.87 3.23 3.00
C LEU A 97 18.39 1.81 3.25
N HIS A 98 17.93 1.54 4.46
CA HIS A 98 17.40 0.25 4.86
C HIS A 98 16.01 0.37 5.44
N LEU A 99 15.23 -0.70 5.32
CA LEU A 99 13.90 -0.84 5.89
C LEU A 99 13.90 -1.92 6.98
N TYR A 100 13.20 -1.67 8.06
CA TYR A 100 12.84 -2.72 9.00
C TYR A 100 11.89 -3.74 8.36
N PRO A 101 11.81 -4.97 8.89
CA PRO A 101 10.91 -6.00 8.35
C PRO A 101 9.47 -5.53 8.21
N GLU A 102 8.95 -4.81 9.19
CA GLU A 102 7.58 -4.31 9.22
C GLU A 102 7.33 -3.27 8.14
N GLU A 103 8.27 -2.37 7.93
CA GLU A 103 8.21 -1.35 6.87
C GLU A 103 8.26 -1.99 5.48
N ALA A 104 9.14 -2.98 5.29
CA ALA A 104 9.27 -3.71 4.04
C ALA A 104 8.00 -4.51 3.72
N LEU A 105 7.40 -5.17 4.71
CA LEU A 105 6.13 -5.88 4.56
C LEU A 105 4.98 -4.95 4.20
N PHE A 106 4.86 -3.81 4.89
CA PHE A 106 3.82 -2.83 4.62
C PHE A 106 3.91 -2.29 3.18
N LEU A 107 5.11 -1.95 2.72
CA LEU A 107 5.32 -1.48 1.36
C LEU A 107 5.09 -2.57 0.31
N LEU A 108 5.42 -3.82 0.63
CA LEU A 108 5.16 -4.96 -0.24
C LEU A 108 3.66 -5.26 -0.38
N GLU A 109 2.92 -5.25 0.73
CA GLU A 109 1.45 -5.40 0.73
C GLU A 109 0.75 -4.26 -0.03
N SER A 110 1.32 -3.05 0.05
CA SER A 110 0.81 -1.87 -0.66
C SER A 110 1.20 -1.80 -2.14
N ASN A 111 1.90 -2.80 -2.67
CA ASN A 111 2.47 -2.82 -4.02
C ASN A 111 3.38 -1.61 -4.33
N ALA A 112 4.09 -1.10 -3.33
CA ALA A 112 4.99 0.03 -3.47
C ALA A 112 6.46 -0.37 -3.66
N ILE A 113 6.82 -1.60 -3.32
CA ILE A 113 8.19 -2.12 -3.36
C ILE A 113 8.23 -3.57 -3.86
N GLU A 114 9.32 -3.91 -4.53
CA GLU A 114 9.72 -5.28 -4.84
C GLU A 114 10.94 -5.62 -4.00
N VAL A 115 10.84 -6.67 -3.19
CA VAL A 115 11.96 -7.16 -2.36
C VAL A 115 12.49 -8.45 -2.96
N LYS A 116 13.80 -8.50 -3.21
CA LYS A 116 14.50 -9.65 -3.77
C LYS A 116 15.27 -10.40 -2.69
N LEU A 117 15.20 -11.71 -2.75
CA LEU A 117 16.04 -12.61 -2.00
C LEU A 117 16.83 -13.47 -2.99
N ASN A 118 18.16 -13.41 -2.95
CA ASN A 118 19.04 -14.11 -3.91
C ASN A 118 18.67 -13.82 -5.37
N ASP A 119 18.46 -12.54 -5.70
CA ASP A 119 18.09 -12.03 -7.02
C ASP A 119 16.70 -12.47 -7.53
N VAL A 120 15.90 -13.11 -6.69
CA VAL A 120 14.52 -13.51 -7.01
C VAL A 120 13.53 -12.68 -6.18
N ALA A 121 12.54 -12.10 -6.86
CA ALA A 121 11.48 -11.36 -6.17
C ALA A 121 10.67 -12.28 -5.24
N MET A 122 10.50 -11.86 -3.99
CA MET A 122 9.69 -12.59 -3.02
C MET A 122 8.20 -12.33 -3.23
N SER A 123 7.40 -13.39 -3.08
CA SER A 123 5.94 -13.26 -2.95
C SER A 123 5.58 -12.70 -1.57
N ILE A 124 4.37 -12.18 -1.41
CA ILE A 124 3.86 -11.71 -0.11
C ILE A 124 3.91 -12.83 0.93
N GLN A 125 3.49 -14.03 0.58
CA GLN A 125 3.52 -15.19 1.48
C GLN A 125 4.94 -15.54 1.93
N GLN A 126 5.88 -15.61 0.99
CA GLN A 126 7.30 -15.86 1.30
C GLN A 126 7.87 -14.76 2.19
N SER A 127 7.46 -13.51 1.97
CA SER A 127 7.90 -12.37 2.77
C SER A 127 7.41 -12.47 4.22
N TYR A 128 6.20 -12.95 4.47
CA TYR A 128 5.73 -13.21 5.83
C TYR A 128 6.60 -14.24 6.54
N GLU A 129 6.97 -15.31 5.87
CA GLU A 129 7.81 -16.36 6.44
C GLU A 129 9.23 -15.89 6.76
N VAL A 130 9.79 -15.04 5.89
CA VAL A 130 11.18 -14.58 5.99
C VAL A 130 11.32 -13.36 6.90
N MET A 131 10.40 -12.38 6.80
CA MET A 131 10.51 -11.07 7.45
C MET A 131 9.86 -11.02 8.81
N LEU A 132 8.78 -11.77 9.05
CA LEU A 132 8.22 -11.85 10.39
C LEU A 132 9.17 -12.68 11.25
N ALA A 133 9.75 -12.03 12.26
CA ALA A 133 10.64 -12.67 13.19
C ALA A 133 9.92 -13.82 13.91
N LYS A 134 10.70 -14.78 14.42
CA LYS A 134 10.16 -15.90 15.19
C LYS A 134 9.33 -15.46 16.40
N ASP A 135 9.52 -14.22 16.83
CA ASP A 135 8.87 -13.62 17.98
C ASP A 135 7.68 -12.70 17.63
N CYS A 136 7.37 -12.52 16.33
CA CYS A 136 6.26 -11.70 15.86
C CYS A 136 5.32 -12.54 15.00
N SER A 137 4.08 -12.69 15.44
CA SER A 137 3.04 -13.34 14.63
C SER A 137 2.42 -12.37 13.62
N LEU A 138 1.79 -12.91 12.58
CA LEU A 138 1.06 -12.10 11.61
C LEU A 138 -0.06 -11.27 12.27
N ASP A 139 -0.68 -11.80 13.31
CA ASP A 139 -1.75 -11.10 14.05
C ASP A 139 -1.18 -9.93 14.88
N GLU A 140 0.04 -10.05 15.41
CA GLU A 140 0.71 -8.95 16.11
C GLU A 140 1.21 -7.87 15.15
N TYR A 141 1.52 -8.23 13.90
CA TYR A 141 1.93 -7.29 12.86
C TYR A 141 0.74 -6.44 12.35
N ARG A 142 -0.46 -7.00 12.27
CA ARG A 142 -1.69 -6.34 11.79
C ARG A 142 -2.39 -5.55 12.88
#